data_6910ef184720d7394f3851e7d327d769
#
_entry.id   6910ef184720d7394f3851e7d327d769
#
_cell.length_a   1.000
_cell.length_b   1.000
_cell.length_c   1.000
_cell.angle_alpha   90.00
_cell.angle_beta   90.00
_cell.angle_gamma   90.00
#
_symmetry.space_group_name_H-M   'P 1'
#
loop_
_entity.id
_entity.type
_entity.pdbx_description
1 polymer ?
#
loop_
_entity_poly.entity_id
_entity_poly.type
_entity_poly.pdbx_seq_one_letter_code
_entity_poly.pdbx_strand_id
1 'polypeptide(L)'
;MRRIDDLVEMAAREKGRLASPALTKSARQSVTRTVTFLEKEAAKVRAAADPLVAATAALKADRELLESVPGIGRQTATTILAELPAIDRLPSAESAAAYCGLAPREFPSGTSVEKRTRLSKAGNARLRKALFLPTRTAVRFNPVLKGFFARLTDPERDGGPKPKMQAIGACMRKRIMLCYGVLKNRAPFDPQWASRIAS
;
A
#
# COMPACT_ATOMS: atom_id res chain seq x y z
N MET A 1 8.31 8.13 9.70
CA MET A 1 7.80 7.94 8.32
C MET A 1 7.63 9.25 7.53
N ARG A 2 7.03 10.31 8.10
CA ARG A 2 6.83 11.60 7.39
C ARG A 2 8.10 12.12 6.71
N ARG A 3 9.22 12.18 7.44
CA ARG A 3 10.50 12.68 6.88
C ARG A 3 10.99 11.89 5.66
N ILE A 4 10.76 10.58 5.64
CA ILE A 4 11.12 9.74 4.48
C ILE A 4 10.30 10.13 3.26
N ASP A 5 8.97 10.32 3.44
CA ASP A 5 8.08 10.71 2.35
C ASP A 5 8.48 12.07 1.77
N ASP A 6 8.81 13.03 2.64
CA ASP A 6 9.26 14.37 2.23
C ASP A 6 10.54 14.28 1.39
N LEU A 7 11.54 13.52 1.84
CA LEU A 7 12.80 13.34 1.13
C LEU A 7 12.60 12.65 -0.23
N VAL A 8 11.74 11.63 -0.29
CA VAL A 8 11.42 10.92 -1.53
C VAL A 8 10.68 11.84 -2.50
N GLU A 9 9.75 12.66 -2.01
CA GLU A 9 9.01 13.60 -2.84
C GLU A 9 9.93 14.70 -3.39
N MET A 10 10.83 15.24 -2.56
CA MET A 10 11.84 16.20 -3.00
C MET A 10 12.75 15.59 -4.07
N ALA A 11 13.23 14.35 -3.88
CA ALA A 11 14.03 13.66 -4.87
C ALA A 11 13.28 13.44 -6.19
N ALA A 12 11.97 13.10 -6.12
CA ALA A 12 11.15 12.93 -7.31
C ALA A 12 10.95 14.24 -8.09
N ARG A 13 10.76 15.36 -7.39
CA ARG A 13 10.68 16.70 -8.01
C ARG A 13 11.98 17.07 -8.71
N GLU A 14 13.12 16.84 -8.06
CA GLU A 14 14.43 17.10 -8.66
C GLU A 14 14.70 16.19 -9.87
N LYS A 15 14.32 14.91 -9.80
CA LYS A 15 14.40 14.00 -10.97
C LYS A 15 13.57 14.50 -12.16
N GLY A 16 12.39 15.06 -11.89
CA GLY A 16 11.56 15.65 -12.93
C GLY A 16 12.26 16.77 -13.70
N ARG A 17 13.11 17.55 -13.03
CA ARG A 17 13.92 18.60 -13.67
C ARG A 17 14.96 18.04 -14.67
N LEU A 18 15.50 16.84 -14.39
CA LEU A 18 16.47 16.20 -15.29
C LEU A 18 15.90 15.86 -16.68
N ALA A 19 14.58 15.76 -16.80
CA ALA A 19 13.91 15.53 -18.07
C ALA A 19 13.91 16.76 -18.99
N SER A 20 14.21 17.96 -18.48
CA SER A 20 14.24 19.17 -19.28
C SER A 20 15.44 19.17 -20.26
N PRO A 21 15.21 19.36 -21.57
CA PRO A 21 16.29 19.47 -22.56
C PRO A 21 17.10 20.78 -22.40
N ALA A 22 16.54 21.81 -21.78
CA ALA A 22 17.17 23.11 -21.60
C ALA A 22 18.20 23.15 -20.45
N LEU A 23 18.43 22.06 -19.71
CA LEU A 23 19.42 22.02 -18.64
C LEU A 23 20.83 22.03 -19.15
N THR A 24 21.62 23.02 -18.71
CA THR A 24 23.07 23.05 -18.93
C THR A 24 23.77 21.87 -18.25
N LYS A 25 24.95 21.50 -18.69
CA LYS A 25 25.75 20.41 -18.11
C LYS A 25 26.00 20.63 -16.62
N SER A 26 26.35 21.85 -16.21
CA SER A 26 26.56 22.21 -14.79
C SER A 26 25.27 22.06 -13.94
N ALA A 27 24.16 22.58 -14.43
CA ALA A 27 22.86 22.44 -13.74
C ALA A 27 22.45 20.98 -13.60
N ARG A 28 22.62 20.16 -14.64
CA ARG A 28 22.34 18.72 -14.60
C ARG A 28 23.18 18.00 -13.55
N GLN A 29 24.47 18.31 -13.45
CA GLN A 29 25.35 17.75 -12.42
C GLN A 29 24.92 18.15 -11.01
N SER A 30 24.52 19.41 -10.81
CA SER A 30 24.00 19.90 -9.52
C SER A 30 22.72 19.16 -9.11
N VAL A 31 21.75 19.06 -10.00
CA VAL A 31 20.49 18.33 -9.74
C VAL A 31 20.76 16.86 -9.43
N THR A 32 21.66 16.20 -10.16
CA THR A 32 22.02 14.80 -9.91
C THR A 32 22.62 14.60 -8.52
N ARG A 33 23.51 15.50 -8.08
CA ARG A 33 24.08 15.47 -6.72
C ARG A 33 23.00 15.63 -5.66
N THR A 34 22.07 16.56 -5.86
CA THR A 34 20.95 16.80 -4.94
C THR A 34 20.05 15.55 -4.84
N VAL A 35 19.71 14.93 -5.97
CA VAL A 35 18.93 13.67 -5.98
C VAL A 35 19.64 12.59 -5.18
N THR A 36 20.92 12.37 -5.45
CA THR A 36 21.73 11.35 -4.76
C THR A 36 21.80 11.60 -3.25
N PHE A 37 21.95 12.85 -2.84
CA PHE A 37 21.95 13.25 -1.44
C PHE A 37 20.60 12.92 -0.77
N LEU A 38 19.49 13.35 -1.38
CA LEU A 38 18.14 13.13 -0.85
C LEU A 38 17.81 11.63 -0.72
N GLU A 39 18.22 10.83 -1.70
CA GLU A 39 18.03 9.37 -1.67
C GLU A 39 18.85 8.71 -0.57
N LYS A 40 20.12 9.13 -0.37
CA LYS A 40 20.96 8.64 0.73
C LYS A 40 20.38 9.02 2.09
N GLU A 41 19.90 10.23 2.28
CA GLU A 41 19.27 10.66 3.52
C GLU A 41 17.96 9.89 3.79
N ALA A 42 17.14 9.67 2.78
CA ALA A 42 15.94 8.84 2.91
C ALA A 42 16.29 7.40 3.32
N ALA A 43 17.37 6.83 2.77
CA ALA A 43 17.87 5.51 3.15
C ALA A 43 18.36 5.46 4.60
N LYS A 44 19.10 6.47 5.07
CA LYS A 44 19.56 6.56 6.47
C LYS A 44 18.39 6.64 7.46
N VAL A 45 17.42 7.52 7.20
CA VAL A 45 16.22 7.65 8.05
C VAL A 45 15.42 6.35 8.08
N ARG A 46 15.38 5.64 6.95
CA ARG A 46 14.72 4.34 6.84
C ARG A 46 15.44 3.27 7.66
N ALA A 47 16.76 3.20 7.55
CA ALA A 47 17.59 2.27 8.32
C ALA A 47 17.49 2.51 9.83
N ALA A 48 17.34 3.75 10.28
CA ALA A 48 17.16 4.10 11.69
C ALA A 48 15.84 3.58 12.29
N ALA A 49 14.83 3.28 11.47
CA ALA A 49 13.57 2.71 11.97
C ALA A 49 13.68 1.22 12.34
N ASP A 50 14.58 0.48 11.71
CA ASP A 50 14.75 -0.95 11.94
C ASP A 50 15.18 -1.32 13.37
N PRO A 51 16.18 -0.66 13.98
CA PRO A 51 16.56 -0.90 15.39
C PRO A 51 15.42 -0.60 16.36
N LEU A 52 14.61 0.43 16.11
CA LEU A 52 13.47 0.78 16.95
C LEU A 52 12.40 -0.32 16.96
N VAL A 53 12.12 -0.89 15.79
CA VAL A 53 11.19 -2.03 15.68
C VAL A 53 11.82 -3.28 16.33
N ALA A 54 13.12 -3.52 16.14
CA ALA A 54 13.80 -4.67 16.71
C ALA A 54 13.93 -4.62 18.23
N ALA A 55 14.04 -3.43 18.81
CA ALA A 55 14.14 -3.22 20.26
C ALA A 55 12.86 -3.59 21.02
N THR A 56 11.71 -3.62 20.35
CA THR A 56 10.42 -3.94 20.96
C THR A 56 9.97 -5.31 20.48
N ALA A 57 9.98 -6.32 21.35
CA ALA A 57 9.61 -7.71 20.99
C ALA A 57 8.23 -7.81 20.32
N ALA A 58 7.24 -7.05 20.82
CA ALA A 58 5.89 -7.02 20.24
C ALA A 58 5.90 -6.49 18.80
N LEU A 59 6.59 -5.37 18.53
CA LEU A 59 6.67 -4.79 17.18
C LEU A 59 7.44 -5.69 16.22
N LYS A 60 8.47 -6.39 16.72
CA LYS A 60 9.21 -7.38 15.93
C LYS A 60 8.30 -8.53 15.51
N ALA A 61 7.55 -9.10 16.46
CA ALA A 61 6.59 -10.17 16.17
C ALA A 61 5.50 -9.73 15.20
N ASP A 62 4.95 -8.52 15.38
CA ASP A 62 3.95 -7.95 14.47
C ASP A 62 4.50 -7.76 13.05
N ARG A 63 5.76 -7.33 12.92
CA ARG A 63 6.42 -7.20 11.63
C ARG A 63 6.60 -8.56 10.95
N GLU A 64 7.03 -9.59 11.69
CA GLU A 64 7.17 -10.95 11.17
C GLU A 64 5.83 -11.52 10.68
N LEU A 65 4.75 -11.28 11.42
CA LEU A 65 3.39 -11.63 10.99
C LEU A 65 3.00 -10.92 9.70
N LEU A 66 3.27 -9.64 9.56
CA LEU A 66 2.99 -8.89 8.34
C LEU A 66 3.83 -9.37 7.16
N GLU A 67 5.11 -9.68 7.37
CA GLU A 67 6.03 -10.19 6.36
C GLU A 67 5.64 -11.58 5.86
N SER A 68 4.88 -12.37 6.66
CA SER A 68 4.32 -13.63 6.22
C SER A 68 3.30 -13.49 5.07
N VAL A 69 2.68 -12.30 4.92
CA VAL A 69 1.74 -12.05 3.83
C VAL A 69 2.52 -11.86 2.52
N PRO A 70 2.34 -12.74 1.51
CA PRO A 70 3.11 -12.67 0.26
C PRO A 70 3.04 -11.30 -0.41
N GLY A 71 4.22 -10.70 -0.61
CA GLY A 71 4.38 -9.38 -1.19
C GLY A 71 4.35 -8.23 -0.17
N ILE A 72 4.25 -8.48 1.13
CA ILE A 72 4.59 -7.51 2.17
C ILE A 72 6.06 -7.70 2.52
N GLY A 73 6.91 -6.76 2.12
CA GLY A 73 8.30 -6.73 2.54
C GLY A 73 8.48 -5.85 3.78
N ARG A 74 9.66 -5.93 4.38
CA ARG A 74 10.07 -5.24 5.61
C ARG A 74 9.64 -3.76 5.66
N GLN A 75 9.90 -3.02 4.59
CA GLN A 75 9.55 -1.59 4.51
C GLN A 75 8.04 -1.36 4.58
N THR A 76 7.26 -2.16 3.86
CA THR A 76 5.79 -2.03 3.86
C THR A 76 5.22 -2.43 5.22
N ALA A 77 5.73 -3.50 5.83
CA ALA A 77 5.37 -3.93 7.17
C ALA A 77 5.64 -2.82 8.20
N THR A 78 6.85 -2.26 8.20
CA THR A 78 7.21 -1.14 9.09
C THR A 78 6.31 0.08 8.87
N THR A 79 5.94 0.39 7.62
CA THR A 79 5.00 1.49 7.32
C THR A 79 3.61 1.20 7.87
N ILE A 80 3.13 -0.03 7.73
CA ILE A 80 1.82 -0.46 8.28
C ILE A 80 1.83 -0.28 9.81
N LEU A 81 2.85 -0.78 10.50
CA LEU A 81 2.97 -0.65 11.96
C LEU A 81 3.05 0.81 12.43
N ALA A 82 3.69 1.68 11.65
CA ALA A 82 3.86 3.08 12.03
C ALA A 82 2.62 3.95 11.76
N GLU A 83 1.78 3.57 10.81
CA GLU A 83 0.69 4.43 10.32
C GLU A 83 -0.70 3.84 10.58
N LEU A 84 -0.83 2.52 10.78
CA LEU A 84 -2.09 1.90 11.14
C LEU A 84 -2.31 2.04 12.65
N PRO A 85 -3.50 2.40 13.13
CA PRO A 85 -3.82 2.34 14.54
C PRO A 85 -3.60 0.95 15.12
N ALA A 86 -3.37 0.86 16.43
CA ALA A 86 -3.30 -0.42 17.10
C ALA A 86 -4.54 -1.29 16.77
N ILE A 87 -4.32 -2.57 16.54
CA ILE A 87 -5.37 -3.51 16.06
C ILE A 87 -6.60 -3.51 16.98
N ASP A 88 -6.41 -3.34 18.29
CA ASP A 88 -7.49 -3.31 19.27
C ASP A 88 -8.41 -2.08 19.14
N ARG A 89 -7.92 -1.02 18.47
CA ARG A 89 -8.71 0.19 18.17
C ARG A 89 -9.47 0.08 16.86
N LEU A 90 -9.26 -0.98 16.10
CA LEU A 90 -9.93 -1.22 14.83
C LEU A 90 -10.95 -2.35 15.02
N PRO A 91 -12.26 -2.07 14.94
CA PRO A 91 -13.30 -3.06 15.20
C PRO A 91 -13.33 -4.18 14.16
N SER A 92 -12.91 -3.91 12.90
CA SER A 92 -12.96 -4.89 11.83
C SER A 92 -11.90 -4.66 10.76
N ALA A 93 -11.71 -5.64 9.88
CA ALA A 93 -10.83 -5.54 8.70
C ALA A 93 -11.29 -4.43 7.74
N GLU A 94 -12.62 -4.23 7.63
CA GLU A 94 -13.23 -3.15 6.84
C GLU A 94 -12.86 -1.78 7.41
N SER A 95 -12.80 -1.65 8.73
CA SER A 95 -12.35 -0.41 9.39
C SER A 95 -10.90 -0.09 9.08
N ALA A 96 -10.03 -1.10 9.04
CA ALA A 96 -8.64 -0.93 8.61
C ALA A 96 -8.57 -0.46 7.15
N ALA A 97 -9.39 -1.03 6.27
CA ALA A 97 -9.47 -0.61 4.87
C ALA A 97 -10.04 0.82 4.73
N ALA A 98 -11.05 1.18 5.52
CA ALA A 98 -11.63 2.52 5.55
C ALA A 98 -10.62 3.55 6.05
N TYR A 99 -9.84 3.22 7.09
CA TYR A 99 -8.74 4.06 7.59
C TYR A 99 -7.70 4.37 6.51
N CYS A 100 -7.43 3.42 5.61
CA CYS A 100 -6.54 3.63 4.45
C CYS A 100 -7.21 4.40 3.30
N GLY A 101 -8.51 4.74 3.39
CA GLY A 101 -9.29 5.33 2.30
C GLY A 101 -9.52 4.38 1.13
N LEU A 102 -9.55 3.06 1.41
CA LEU A 102 -9.76 1.99 0.44
C LEU A 102 -11.19 1.42 0.50
N ALA A 103 -12.08 2.01 1.30
CA ALA A 103 -13.49 1.67 1.28
C ALA A 103 -14.12 2.10 -0.06
N PRO A 104 -15.01 1.29 -0.65
CA PRO A 104 -15.81 1.73 -1.79
C PRO A 104 -16.73 2.86 -1.33
N ARG A 105 -16.88 3.87 -2.17
CA ARG A 105 -17.86 4.93 -1.99
C ARG A 105 -18.90 4.79 -3.09
N GLU A 106 -20.10 4.47 -2.69
CA GLU A 106 -21.28 4.55 -3.54
C GLU A 106 -21.78 5.99 -3.52
N PHE A 107 -22.26 6.43 -4.65
CA PHE A 107 -22.92 7.73 -4.78
C PHE A 107 -24.40 7.43 -5.06
N PRO A 108 -25.24 7.30 -4.01
CA PRO A 108 -26.66 7.21 -4.23
C PRO A 108 -27.13 8.59 -4.72
N SER A 109 -27.24 8.75 -6.04
CA SER A 109 -27.93 9.89 -6.62
C SER A 109 -29.34 9.43 -6.96
N GLY A 110 -30.34 10.03 -6.34
CA GLY A 110 -31.76 9.68 -6.46
C GLY A 110 -32.39 9.87 -7.84
N THR A 111 -31.66 9.91 -8.93
CA THR A 111 -32.19 9.92 -10.31
C THR A 111 -31.14 9.43 -11.29
N SER A 112 -31.41 8.29 -11.92
CA SER A 112 -30.97 7.79 -13.24
C SER A 112 -29.50 7.79 -13.69
N VAL A 113 -28.51 8.24 -12.90
CA VAL A 113 -27.09 8.16 -13.27
C VAL A 113 -26.33 7.32 -12.24
N GLU A 114 -26.18 6.02 -12.52
CA GLU A 114 -25.27 5.14 -11.78
C GLU A 114 -23.83 5.61 -11.97
N LYS A 115 -23.34 6.41 -11.03
CA LYS A 115 -21.91 6.73 -11.01
C LYS A 115 -21.13 5.51 -10.55
N ARG A 116 -20.12 5.13 -11.34
CA ARG A 116 -19.23 4.01 -11.02
C ARG A 116 -18.64 4.16 -9.62
N THR A 117 -18.78 3.13 -8.79
CA THR A 117 -18.17 3.03 -7.46
C THR A 117 -16.68 3.34 -7.51
N ARG A 118 -16.22 4.23 -6.66
CA ARG A 118 -14.80 4.64 -6.55
C ARG A 118 -14.31 4.40 -5.13
N LEU A 119 -12.99 4.33 -4.95
CA LEU A 119 -12.39 4.35 -3.61
C LEU A 119 -12.65 5.72 -2.97
N SER A 120 -12.98 5.72 -1.66
CA SER A 120 -13.31 6.94 -0.92
C SER A 120 -12.15 7.94 -0.91
N LYS A 121 -10.90 7.43 -0.89
CA LYS A 121 -9.66 8.20 -0.71
C LYS A 121 -9.62 9.05 0.56
N ALA A 122 -10.72 9.12 1.33
CA ALA A 122 -10.75 9.71 2.65
C ALA A 122 -10.07 8.76 3.64
N GLY A 123 -8.92 9.15 4.18
CA GLY A 123 -8.12 8.32 5.08
C GLY A 123 -6.62 8.47 4.85
N ASN A 124 -5.83 7.59 5.47
CA ASN A 124 -4.37 7.68 5.45
C ASN A 124 -3.78 7.46 4.05
N ALA A 125 -3.40 8.57 3.41
CA ALA A 125 -2.82 8.56 2.06
C ALA A 125 -1.45 7.86 2.00
N ARG A 126 -0.68 7.85 3.13
CA ARG A 126 0.63 7.20 3.19
C ARG A 126 0.51 5.70 3.12
N LEU A 127 -0.39 5.11 3.93
CA LEU A 127 -0.70 3.68 3.86
C LEU A 127 -1.17 3.30 2.45
N ARG A 128 -2.06 4.09 1.87
CA ARG A 128 -2.54 3.84 0.50
C ARG A 128 -1.41 3.87 -0.52
N LYS A 129 -0.48 4.84 -0.44
CA LYS A 129 0.71 4.94 -1.30
C LYS A 129 1.65 3.76 -1.08
N ALA A 130 1.91 3.40 0.18
CA ALA A 130 2.80 2.28 0.52
C ALA A 130 2.27 0.93 0.05
N LEU A 131 0.95 0.75 0.00
CA LEU A 131 0.31 -0.49 -0.45
C LEU A 131 0.26 -0.62 -1.98
N PHE A 132 0.36 0.46 -2.74
CA PHE A 132 0.10 0.45 -4.18
C PHE A 132 1.10 -0.41 -4.98
N LEU A 133 2.40 -0.08 -4.94
CA LEU A 133 3.42 -0.82 -5.68
C LEU A 133 3.54 -2.29 -5.24
N PRO A 134 3.59 -2.58 -3.92
CA PRO A 134 3.61 -3.96 -3.46
C PRO A 134 2.37 -4.75 -3.90
N THR A 135 1.19 -4.13 -4.00
CA THR A 135 -0.01 -4.82 -4.48
C THR A 135 0.09 -5.15 -5.97
N ARG A 136 0.60 -4.25 -6.80
CA ARG A 136 0.86 -4.54 -8.23
C ARG A 136 1.77 -5.75 -8.44
N THR A 137 2.75 -5.94 -7.55
CA THR A 137 3.61 -7.12 -7.58
C THR A 137 2.87 -8.35 -7.04
N ALA A 138 2.16 -8.20 -5.91
CA ALA A 138 1.49 -9.31 -5.24
C ALA A 138 0.38 -9.97 -6.08
N VAL A 139 -0.30 -9.26 -6.98
CA VAL A 139 -1.29 -9.87 -7.88
C VAL A 139 -0.70 -10.93 -8.81
N ARG A 140 0.63 -11.02 -8.92
CA ARG A 140 1.32 -12.07 -9.67
C ARG A 140 1.70 -13.28 -8.81
N PHE A 141 2.03 -13.06 -7.55
CA PHE A 141 2.68 -14.05 -6.67
C PHE A 141 1.82 -14.49 -5.49
N ASN A 142 0.92 -13.65 -5.00
CA ASN A 142 0.03 -14.02 -3.91
C ASN A 142 -1.20 -14.74 -4.49
N PRO A 143 -1.43 -16.03 -4.17
CA PRO A 143 -2.50 -16.83 -4.79
C PRO A 143 -3.89 -16.23 -4.56
N VAL A 144 -4.14 -15.69 -3.38
CA VAL A 144 -5.42 -15.07 -3.02
C VAL A 144 -5.67 -13.79 -3.85
N LEU A 145 -4.65 -12.93 -3.97
CA LEU A 145 -4.78 -11.68 -4.73
C LEU A 145 -4.77 -11.93 -6.24
N LYS A 146 -4.04 -12.93 -6.71
CA LYS A 146 -4.01 -13.35 -8.12
C LYS A 146 -5.40 -13.81 -8.57
N GLY A 147 -6.02 -14.74 -7.84
CA GLY A 147 -7.37 -15.22 -8.15
C GLY A 147 -8.41 -14.11 -8.05
N PHE A 148 -8.33 -13.26 -7.03
CA PHE A 148 -9.23 -12.13 -6.86
C PHE A 148 -9.10 -11.10 -7.98
N PHE A 149 -7.88 -10.77 -8.41
CA PHE A 149 -7.63 -9.85 -9.53
C PHE A 149 -8.16 -10.43 -10.85
N ALA A 150 -7.87 -11.72 -11.14
CA ALA A 150 -8.34 -12.40 -12.34
C ALA A 150 -9.87 -12.34 -12.42
N ARG A 151 -10.59 -12.73 -11.35
CA ARG A 151 -12.06 -12.65 -11.29
C ARG A 151 -12.61 -11.25 -11.53
N LEU A 152 -11.93 -10.20 -11.05
CA LEU A 152 -12.38 -8.81 -11.26
C LEU A 152 -12.17 -8.31 -12.69
N THR A 153 -11.18 -8.84 -13.39
CA THR A 153 -10.79 -8.41 -14.73
C THR A 153 -11.26 -9.38 -15.81
N ASP A 154 -12.01 -10.41 -15.43
CA ASP A 154 -12.57 -11.42 -16.33
C ASP A 154 -13.53 -10.75 -17.33
N PRO A 155 -13.34 -10.95 -18.64
CA PRO A 155 -14.27 -10.48 -19.66
C PRO A 155 -15.69 -11.01 -19.50
N GLU A 156 -15.84 -12.25 -19.02
CA GLU A 156 -17.14 -12.94 -18.84
C GLU A 156 -17.82 -12.61 -17.48
N ARG A 157 -17.23 -11.73 -16.70
CA ARG A 157 -17.78 -11.35 -15.40
C ARG A 157 -19.12 -10.64 -15.53
N ASP A 158 -20.09 -11.02 -14.70
CA ASP A 158 -21.35 -10.30 -14.53
C ASP A 158 -21.13 -8.82 -14.22
N GLY A 159 -21.73 -7.93 -15.02
CA GLY A 159 -21.50 -6.49 -14.97
C GLY A 159 -20.20 -6.04 -15.65
N GLY A 160 -19.56 -6.94 -16.42
CA GLY A 160 -18.36 -6.69 -17.22
C GLY A 160 -17.06 -6.60 -16.43
N PRO A 161 -15.91 -6.61 -17.14
CA PRO A 161 -14.60 -6.54 -16.51
C PRO A 161 -14.36 -5.19 -15.87
N LYS A 162 -13.78 -5.20 -14.67
CA LYS A 162 -13.34 -3.95 -14.04
C LYS A 162 -12.04 -3.45 -14.69
N PRO A 163 -11.89 -2.14 -14.89
CA PRO A 163 -10.61 -1.58 -15.32
C PRO A 163 -9.47 -2.01 -14.37
N LYS A 164 -8.32 -2.36 -14.94
CA LYS A 164 -7.17 -2.89 -14.17
C LYS A 164 -6.80 -2.07 -12.94
N MET A 165 -6.87 -0.73 -13.02
CA MET A 165 -6.58 0.15 -11.88
C MET A 165 -7.63 0.07 -10.77
N GLN A 166 -8.91 -0.15 -11.11
CA GLN A 166 -9.94 -0.39 -10.11
C GLN A 166 -9.76 -1.75 -9.44
N ALA A 167 -9.42 -2.78 -10.21
CA ALA A 167 -9.09 -4.11 -9.67
C ALA A 167 -7.87 -4.05 -8.73
N ILE A 168 -6.82 -3.28 -9.07
CA ILE A 168 -5.69 -3.04 -8.16
C ILE A 168 -6.16 -2.36 -6.86
N GLY A 169 -7.03 -1.36 -6.94
CA GLY A 169 -7.61 -0.71 -5.75
C GLY A 169 -8.37 -1.69 -4.85
N ALA A 170 -9.15 -2.59 -5.44
CA ALA A 170 -9.83 -3.66 -4.70
C ALA A 170 -8.83 -4.66 -4.07
N CYS A 171 -7.76 -5.00 -4.79
CA CYS A 171 -6.67 -5.83 -4.25
C CYS A 171 -5.94 -5.14 -3.09
N MET A 172 -5.73 -3.81 -3.15
CA MET A 172 -5.17 -3.05 -2.02
C MET A 172 -6.06 -3.13 -0.78
N ARG A 173 -7.38 -2.99 -0.97
CA ARG A 173 -8.36 -3.17 0.11
C ARG A 173 -8.25 -4.56 0.71
N LYS A 174 -8.32 -5.62 -0.10
CA LYS A 174 -8.20 -7.00 0.37
C LYS A 174 -6.90 -7.23 1.11
N ARG A 175 -5.80 -6.67 0.60
CA ARG A 175 -4.49 -6.82 1.20
C ARG A 175 -4.38 -6.24 2.61
N ILE A 176 -4.88 -5.03 2.86
CA ILE A 176 -4.87 -4.47 4.21
C ILE A 176 -5.78 -5.25 5.15
N MET A 177 -6.88 -5.83 4.64
CA MET A 177 -7.73 -6.74 5.42
C MET A 177 -6.99 -8.03 5.79
N LEU A 178 -6.17 -8.60 4.90
CA LEU A 178 -5.29 -9.73 5.23
C LEU A 178 -4.26 -9.35 6.29
N CYS A 179 -3.63 -8.18 6.17
CA CYS A 179 -2.70 -7.66 7.18
C CYS A 179 -3.38 -7.49 8.56
N TYR A 180 -4.61 -6.97 8.58
CA TYR A 180 -5.42 -6.90 9.79
C TYR A 180 -5.65 -8.31 10.38
N GLY A 181 -6.02 -9.27 9.54
CA GLY A 181 -6.31 -10.64 9.97
C GLY A 181 -5.12 -11.31 10.65
N VAL A 182 -3.91 -11.25 10.06
CA VAL A 182 -2.70 -11.86 10.64
C VAL A 182 -2.32 -11.18 11.96
N LEU A 183 -2.47 -9.87 12.08
CA LEU A 183 -2.21 -9.14 13.33
C LEU A 183 -3.25 -9.46 14.41
N LYS A 184 -4.54 -9.51 14.05
CA LYS A 184 -5.65 -9.77 14.99
C LYS A 184 -5.60 -11.18 15.53
N ASN A 185 -5.35 -12.16 14.67
CA ASN A 185 -5.30 -13.58 15.05
C ASN A 185 -3.96 -14.00 15.61
N ARG A 186 -2.93 -13.14 15.55
CA ARG A 186 -1.54 -13.45 15.97
C ARG A 186 -0.99 -14.70 15.28
N ALA A 187 -1.41 -14.96 14.04
CA ALA A 187 -1.04 -16.14 13.25
C ALA A 187 -0.47 -15.72 11.88
N PRO A 188 0.53 -16.43 11.35
CA PRO A 188 1.06 -16.20 10.02
C PRO A 188 -0.02 -16.33 8.94
N PHE A 189 0.24 -15.75 7.78
CA PHE A 189 -0.66 -15.85 6.64
C PHE A 189 -0.83 -17.30 6.17
N ASP A 190 -2.10 -17.73 6.13
CA ASP A 190 -2.52 -19.01 5.56
C ASP A 190 -3.39 -18.75 4.32
N PRO A 191 -2.96 -19.22 3.13
CA PRO A 191 -3.76 -19.08 1.91
C PRO A 191 -5.13 -19.74 1.99
N GLN A 192 -5.27 -20.86 2.69
CA GLN A 192 -6.53 -21.59 2.81
C GLN A 192 -7.53 -20.84 3.69
N TRP A 193 -7.07 -20.25 4.80
CA TRP A 193 -7.91 -19.40 5.64
C TRP A 193 -8.29 -18.10 4.92
N ALA A 194 -7.34 -17.49 4.23
CA ALA A 194 -7.55 -16.26 3.50
C ALA A 194 -8.55 -16.41 2.33
N SER A 195 -8.66 -17.59 1.72
CA SER A 195 -9.66 -17.85 0.68
C SER A 195 -11.07 -17.95 1.23
N ARG A 196 -11.26 -18.51 2.43
CA ARG A 196 -12.57 -18.63 3.11
C ARG A 196 -13.21 -17.30 3.48
N ILE A 197 -12.39 -16.28 3.83
CA ILE A 197 -12.88 -14.92 4.12
C ILE A 197 -13.13 -14.13 2.82
N ALA A 198 -12.69 -14.65 1.70
CA ALA A 198 -12.72 -13.97 0.42
C ALA A 198 -13.94 -14.29 -0.43
N SER A 199 -14.71 -15.30 -0.04
CA SER A 199 -16.02 -15.66 -0.60
C SER A 199 -17.14 -14.88 0.06
#